data_da7e90cc705f15555bfb16f776859cba
#
_entry.id   da7e90cc705f15555bfb16f776859cba
#
_cell.length_a   1.000
_cell.length_b   1.000
_cell.length_c   1.000
_cell.angle_alpha   90.00
_cell.angle_beta   90.00
_cell.angle_gamma   90.00
#
_symmetry.space_group_name_H-M   'P 1'
#
loop_
_entity.id
_entity.type
_entity.pdbx_description
1 polymer ?
#
loop_
_entity_poly.entity_id
_entity_poly.type
_entity_poly.pdbx_seq_one_letter_code
_entity_poly.pdbx_strand_id
1 'polypeptide(L)'
;MSCEDVTTADEAKARGGEAWKAGDVDGAIVCFSKAIELDMDNTSGQLHVHYSNRSAAFLKQNKATEALMDAERCVEVNPSWAKGYSRMGTALFRLERHDKAAAAYSKGLEREPGSVELRKNLLEAQKQHVAAQAAASRAARPRETLAEYVRAHPSLTFQFGLRLFLLANWVMYMLPLQAASLFAYRRLLYAMIFVNALGLYGRHGRLRFNAEVTTEV
;
A
#
# COMPACT_ATOMS: atom_id res chain seq x y z
N MET A 1 36.27 -3.53 6.18
CA MET A 1 36.92 -4.40 7.19
C MET A 1 36.83 -5.83 6.69
N SER A 2 37.98 -6.50 6.49
CA SER A 2 38.00 -7.89 6.04
C SER A 2 37.65 -8.82 7.21
N CYS A 3 36.79 -9.81 6.98
CA CYS A 3 36.47 -10.86 7.97
C CYS A 3 37.11 -12.22 7.59
N GLU A 4 38.15 -12.19 6.77
CA GLU A 4 38.84 -13.40 6.27
C GLU A 4 39.64 -14.12 7.36
N ASP A 5 40.22 -13.37 8.27
CA ASP A 5 41.11 -13.90 9.34
C ASP A 5 40.34 -14.34 10.60
N VAL A 6 38.98 -14.33 10.55
CA VAL A 6 38.16 -14.64 11.72
C VAL A 6 37.95 -16.16 11.83
N THR A 7 38.25 -16.68 13.03
CA THR A 7 38.17 -18.14 13.30
C THR A 7 36.98 -18.53 14.17
N THR A 8 36.31 -17.57 14.82
CA THR A 8 35.16 -17.84 15.69
C THR A 8 33.93 -17.04 15.26
N ALA A 9 32.73 -17.63 15.42
CA ALA A 9 31.46 -17.01 15.06
C ALA A 9 31.20 -15.74 15.89
N ASP A 10 31.60 -15.73 17.17
CA ASP A 10 31.42 -14.56 18.04
C ASP A 10 32.28 -13.37 17.61
N GLU A 11 33.51 -13.61 17.19
CA GLU A 11 34.37 -12.58 16.64
C GLU A 11 33.82 -12.03 15.32
N ALA A 12 33.37 -12.90 14.42
CA ALA A 12 32.74 -12.49 13.18
C ALA A 12 31.47 -11.64 13.43
N LYS A 13 30.63 -12.04 14.38
CA LYS A 13 29.47 -11.27 14.81
C LYS A 13 29.85 -9.89 15.37
N ALA A 14 30.90 -9.83 16.22
CA ALA A 14 31.38 -8.57 16.79
C ALA A 14 31.87 -7.60 15.71
N ARG A 15 32.74 -8.07 14.80
CA ARG A 15 33.19 -7.27 13.64
C ARG A 15 32.07 -6.82 12.74
N GLY A 16 31.07 -7.69 12.50
CA GLY A 16 29.88 -7.33 11.77
C GLY A 16 29.08 -6.22 12.46
N GLY A 17 29.00 -6.24 13.78
CA GLY A 17 28.39 -5.19 14.59
C GLY A 17 29.13 -3.85 14.53
N GLU A 18 30.45 -3.87 14.47
CA GLU A 18 31.30 -2.68 14.30
C GLU A 18 31.13 -2.08 12.90
N ALA A 19 31.17 -2.92 11.85
CA ALA A 19 30.92 -2.50 10.47
C ALA A 19 29.55 -1.86 10.34
N TRP A 20 28.51 -2.47 10.94
CA TRP A 20 27.17 -1.92 11.00
C TRP A 20 27.11 -0.53 11.64
N LYS A 21 27.76 -0.33 12.77
CA LYS A 21 27.84 0.97 13.46
C LYS A 21 28.60 2.02 12.66
N ALA A 22 29.65 1.60 11.94
CA ALA A 22 30.41 2.45 11.02
C ALA A 22 29.62 2.80 9.72
N GLY A 23 28.48 2.17 9.48
CA GLY A 23 27.69 2.37 8.26
C GLY A 23 28.15 1.51 7.08
N ASP A 24 29.16 0.67 7.26
CA ASP A 24 29.62 -0.30 6.26
C ASP A 24 28.69 -1.53 6.27
N VAL A 25 27.60 -1.40 5.50
CA VAL A 25 26.58 -2.46 5.44
C VAL A 25 27.07 -3.68 4.69
N ASP A 26 27.90 -3.49 3.66
CA ASP A 26 28.50 -4.59 2.89
C ASP A 26 29.46 -5.39 3.75
N GLY A 27 30.34 -4.74 4.48
CA GLY A 27 31.25 -5.37 5.44
C GLY A 27 30.48 -6.11 6.54
N ALA A 28 29.39 -5.53 7.03
CA ALA A 28 28.52 -6.19 8.02
C ALA A 28 27.91 -7.50 7.49
N ILE A 29 27.41 -7.51 6.23
CA ILE A 29 26.87 -8.72 5.59
C ILE A 29 27.94 -9.80 5.45
N VAL A 30 29.14 -9.43 5.03
CA VAL A 30 30.25 -10.38 4.90
C VAL A 30 30.58 -11.00 6.25
N CYS A 31 30.71 -10.19 7.29
CA CYS A 31 31.03 -10.67 8.63
C CYS A 31 29.91 -11.51 9.25
N PHE A 32 28.64 -11.13 9.10
CA PHE A 32 27.53 -11.96 9.56
C PHE A 32 27.40 -13.26 8.77
N SER A 33 27.74 -13.26 7.47
CA SER A 33 27.80 -14.48 6.68
C SER A 33 28.89 -15.43 7.18
N LYS A 34 30.06 -14.89 7.52
CA LYS A 34 31.14 -15.68 8.13
C LYS A 34 30.74 -16.23 9.50
N ALA A 35 30.01 -15.45 10.31
CA ALA A 35 29.49 -15.92 11.59
C ALA A 35 28.51 -17.11 11.41
N ILE A 36 27.64 -17.05 10.42
CA ILE A 36 26.70 -18.14 10.09
C ILE A 36 27.49 -19.38 9.64
N GLU A 37 28.48 -19.21 8.78
CA GLU A 37 29.32 -20.29 8.27
C GLU A 37 30.04 -21.03 9.39
N LEU A 38 30.60 -20.28 10.35
CA LEU A 38 31.33 -20.81 11.49
C LEU A 38 30.44 -21.43 12.58
N ASP A 39 29.13 -21.15 12.59
CA ASP A 39 28.17 -21.66 13.57
C ASP A 39 27.08 -22.51 12.93
N MET A 40 27.30 -23.09 11.75
CA MET A 40 26.29 -23.85 11.02
C MET A 40 25.66 -24.97 11.85
N ASP A 41 26.42 -25.59 12.76
CA ASP A 41 25.95 -26.62 13.67
C ASP A 41 25.21 -26.06 14.89
N ASN A 42 25.06 -24.74 14.97
CA ASN A 42 24.43 -24.01 16.09
C ASN A 42 25.03 -24.39 17.46
N THR A 43 26.32 -24.66 17.51
CA THR A 43 27.03 -25.05 18.74
C THR A 43 27.07 -23.89 19.72
N SER A 44 27.08 -22.65 19.26
CA SER A 44 26.99 -21.44 20.10
C SER A 44 25.57 -21.20 20.64
N GLY A 45 24.53 -21.81 20.05
CA GLY A 45 23.13 -21.50 20.31
C GLY A 45 22.69 -20.12 19.81
N GLN A 46 23.53 -19.41 19.04
CA GLN A 46 23.31 -18.03 18.59
C GLN A 46 23.07 -17.92 17.07
N LEU A 47 22.97 -19.00 16.35
CA LEU A 47 22.77 -19.01 14.90
C LEU A 47 21.58 -18.14 14.48
N HIS A 48 20.48 -18.16 15.25
CA HIS A 48 19.32 -17.29 15.01
C HIS A 48 19.65 -15.78 15.11
N VAL A 49 20.60 -15.40 15.95
CA VAL A 49 21.04 -14.00 16.09
C VAL A 49 21.84 -13.58 14.86
N HIS A 50 22.71 -14.46 14.34
CA HIS A 50 23.50 -14.19 13.13
C HIS A 50 22.59 -13.96 11.93
N TYR A 51 21.60 -14.83 11.68
CA TYR A 51 20.60 -14.64 10.65
C TYR A 51 19.81 -13.35 10.82
N SER A 52 19.36 -13.03 12.04
CA SER A 52 18.63 -11.80 12.31
C SER A 52 19.44 -10.54 12.02
N ASN A 53 20.74 -10.56 12.33
CA ASN A 53 21.62 -9.42 12.07
C ASN A 53 21.87 -9.26 10.57
N ARG A 54 22.11 -10.34 9.83
CA ARG A 54 22.27 -10.30 8.38
C ARG A 54 20.97 -9.86 7.67
N SER A 55 19.82 -10.36 8.11
CA SER A 55 18.52 -9.90 7.65
C SER A 55 18.34 -8.37 7.79
N ALA A 56 18.77 -7.82 8.96
CA ALA A 56 18.72 -6.37 9.16
C ALA A 56 19.66 -5.63 8.18
N ALA A 57 20.81 -6.18 7.88
CA ALA A 57 21.75 -5.60 6.92
C ALA A 57 21.20 -5.63 5.49
N PHE A 58 20.59 -6.72 5.07
CA PHE A 58 19.90 -6.81 3.79
C PHE A 58 18.74 -5.81 3.68
N LEU A 59 17.93 -5.63 4.73
CA LEU A 59 16.88 -4.62 4.77
C LEU A 59 17.41 -3.20 4.56
N LYS A 60 18.58 -2.89 5.10
CA LYS A 60 19.21 -1.58 4.91
C LYS A 60 19.69 -1.37 3.47
N GLN A 61 20.04 -2.45 2.76
CA GLN A 61 20.36 -2.43 1.33
C GLN A 61 19.12 -2.52 0.42
N ASN A 62 17.89 -2.49 0.97
CA ASN A 62 16.64 -2.73 0.22
C ASN A 62 16.55 -4.12 -0.46
N LYS A 63 17.34 -5.09 -0.02
CA LYS A 63 17.30 -6.49 -0.44
C LYS A 63 16.28 -7.27 0.43
N ALA A 64 15.00 -6.99 0.19
CA ALA A 64 13.93 -7.49 1.05
C ALA A 64 13.71 -9.01 0.92
N THR A 65 14.03 -9.59 -0.22
CA THR A 65 13.89 -11.04 -0.46
C THR A 65 14.93 -11.82 0.34
N GLU A 66 16.18 -11.40 0.28
CA GLU A 66 17.29 -12.02 1.02
C GLU A 66 17.09 -11.84 2.53
N ALA A 67 16.60 -10.67 2.92
CA ALA A 67 16.25 -10.40 4.32
C ALA A 67 15.12 -11.31 4.83
N LEU A 68 14.13 -11.62 3.99
CA LEU A 68 13.04 -12.54 4.33
C LEU A 68 13.57 -13.96 4.52
N MET A 69 14.42 -14.45 3.62
CA MET A 69 15.03 -15.78 3.73
C MET A 69 15.80 -15.94 5.05
N ASP A 70 16.60 -14.95 5.41
CA ASP A 70 17.32 -14.96 6.68
C ASP A 70 16.41 -14.88 7.90
N ALA A 71 15.35 -14.08 7.83
CA ALA A 71 14.37 -13.99 8.91
C ALA A 71 13.58 -15.30 9.09
N GLU A 72 13.25 -16.00 8.01
CA GLU A 72 12.63 -17.34 8.04
C GLU A 72 13.58 -18.34 8.70
N ARG A 73 14.87 -18.38 8.31
CA ARG A 73 15.88 -19.22 8.94
C ARG A 73 16.06 -18.89 10.43
N CYS A 74 16.03 -17.61 10.78
CA CYS A 74 16.07 -17.19 12.17
C CYS A 74 14.92 -17.78 13.00
N VAL A 75 13.69 -17.75 12.48
CA VAL A 75 12.49 -18.30 13.14
C VAL A 75 12.52 -19.83 13.18
N GLU A 76 13.05 -20.48 12.14
CA GLU A 76 13.24 -21.94 12.12
C GLU A 76 14.19 -22.41 13.21
N VAL A 77 15.32 -21.71 13.40
CA VAL A 77 16.31 -22.04 14.43
C VAL A 77 15.79 -21.75 15.84
N ASN A 78 15.08 -20.63 16.02
CA ASN A 78 14.52 -20.27 17.32
C ASN A 78 13.08 -19.72 17.20
N PRO A 79 12.08 -20.56 17.22
CA PRO A 79 10.67 -20.16 17.11
C PRO A 79 10.12 -19.38 18.31
N SER A 80 10.84 -19.33 19.41
CA SER A 80 10.42 -18.58 20.61
C SER A 80 10.88 -17.13 20.60
N TRP A 81 11.76 -16.76 19.69
CA TRP A 81 12.39 -15.44 19.69
C TRP A 81 11.60 -14.41 18.88
N ALA A 82 10.97 -13.45 19.59
CA ALA A 82 10.10 -12.43 19.00
C ALA A 82 10.77 -11.57 17.92
N LYS A 83 12.10 -11.30 18.08
CA LYS A 83 12.85 -10.48 17.13
C LYS A 83 12.97 -11.12 15.73
N GLY A 84 12.98 -12.47 15.64
CA GLY A 84 12.93 -13.19 14.36
C GLY A 84 11.67 -12.85 13.59
N TYR A 85 10.51 -12.90 14.26
CA TYR A 85 9.23 -12.52 13.67
C TYR A 85 9.16 -11.02 13.31
N SER A 86 9.79 -10.16 14.10
CA SER A 86 9.92 -8.72 13.75
C SER A 86 10.67 -8.53 12.45
N ARG A 87 11.79 -9.23 12.24
CA ARG A 87 12.56 -9.20 10.98
C ARG A 87 11.76 -9.72 9.81
N MET A 88 11.10 -10.88 9.98
CA MET A 88 10.24 -11.47 8.96
C MET A 88 9.10 -10.51 8.57
N GLY A 89 8.41 -9.92 9.54
CA GLY A 89 7.36 -8.94 9.29
C GLY A 89 7.87 -7.71 8.55
N THR A 90 9.06 -7.20 8.91
CA THR A 90 9.64 -6.04 8.24
C THR A 90 10.03 -6.35 6.80
N ALA A 91 10.60 -7.52 6.53
CA ALA A 91 10.94 -7.95 5.17
C ALA A 91 9.67 -8.13 4.31
N LEU A 92 8.64 -8.77 4.84
CA LEU A 92 7.33 -8.93 4.18
C LEU A 92 6.67 -7.59 3.90
N PHE A 93 6.75 -6.65 4.83
CA PHE A 93 6.22 -5.29 4.67
C PHE A 93 6.92 -4.54 3.52
N ARG A 94 8.24 -4.67 3.40
CA ARG A 94 9.02 -4.10 2.29
C ARG A 94 8.68 -4.74 0.94
N LEU A 95 8.26 -6.01 0.95
CA LEU A 95 7.77 -6.73 -0.23
C LEU A 95 6.28 -6.46 -0.53
N GLU A 96 5.67 -5.50 0.15
CA GLU A 96 4.24 -5.13 0.03
C GLU A 96 3.27 -6.28 0.36
N ARG A 97 3.75 -7.33 1.02
CA ARG A 97 2.94 -8.46 1.50
C ARG A 97 2.36 -8.15 2.89
N HIS A 98 1.52 -7.13 2.95
CA HIS A 98 1.07 -6.53 4.21
C HIS A 98 0.23 -7.49 5.08
N ASP A 99 -0.55 -8.38 4.47
CA ASP A 99 -1.29 -9.45 5.14
C ASP A 99 -0.35 -10.40 5.91
N LYS A 100 0.69 -10.87 5.24
CA LYS A 100 1.69 -11.78 5.82
C LYS A 100 2.58 -11.06 6.83
N ALA A 101 2.89 -9.79 6.59
CA ALA A 101 3.62 -8.96 7.55
C ALA A 101 2.85 -8.82 8.87
N ALA A 102 1.54 -8.53 8.80
CA ALA A 102 0.69 -8.46 9.98
C ALA A 102 0.63 -9.79 10.73
N ALA A 103 0.53 -10.92 10.02
CA ALA A 103 0.57 -12.25 10.64
C ALA A 103 1.91 -12.54 11.34
N ALA A 104 3.03 -12.15 10.72
CA ALA A 104 4.35 -12.30 11.34
C ALA A 104 4.50 -11.45 12.61
N TYR A 105 4.11 -10.18 12.58
CA TYR A 105 4.14 -9.31 13.76
C TYR A 105 3.21 -9.81 14.89
N SER A 106 2.03 -10.36 14.55
CA SER A 106 1.13 -10.98 15.53
C SER A 106 1.78 -12.15 16.24
N LYS A 107 2.45 -13.05 15.49
CA LYS A 107 3.23 -14.17 16.09
C LYS A 107 4.36 -13.65 16.98
N GLY A 108 5.03 -12.57 16.59
CA GLY A 108 6.03 -11.91 17.43
C GLY A 108 5.44 -11.40 18.76
N LEU A 109 4.24 -10.80 18.73
CA LEU A 109 3.54 -10.33 19.91
C LEU A 109 3.05 -11.47 20.81
N GLU A 110 2.75 -12.65 20.27
CA GLU A 110 2.46 -13.84 21.08
C GLU A 110 3.68 -14.28 21.92
N ARG A 111 4.90 -14.05 21.42
CA ARG A 111 6.16 -14.33 22.12
C ARG A 111 6.55 -13.21 23.08
N GLU A 112 6.29 -11.96 22.71
CA GLU A 112 6.62 -10.77 23.49
C GLU A 112 5.43 -9.79 23.52
N PRO A 113 4.41 -10.05 24.37
CA PRO A 113 3.18 -9.24 24.39
C PRO A 113 3.39 -7.77 24.77
N GLY A 114 4.50 -7.47 25.46
CA GLY A 114 4.88 -6.12 25.89
C GLY A 114 5.54 -5.26 24.82
N SER A 115 5.91 -5.82 23.67
CA SER A 115 6.66 -5.09 22.63
C SER A 115 5.83 -4.00 21.98
N VAL A 116 6.16 -2.74 22.28
CA VAL A 116 5.52 -1.56 21.68
C VAL A 116 5.86 -1.46 20.18
N GLU A 117 7.08 -1.84 19.81
CA GLU A 117 7.55 -1.82 18.42
C GLU A 117 6.73 -2.79 17.56
N LEU A 118 6.58 -4.04 17.99
CA LEU A 118 5.80 -5.04 17.26
C LEU A 118 4.33 -4.62 17.11
N ARG A 119 3.74 -4.04 18.17
CA ARG A 119 2.36 -3.54 18.13
C ARG A 119 2.19 -2.41 17.12
N LYS A 120 3.13 -1.46 17.10
CA LYS A 120 3.15 -0.37 16.12
C LYS A 120 3.27 -0.89 14.68
N ASN A 121 4.19 -1.82 14.45
CA ASN A 121 4.44 -2.39 13.13
C ASN A 121 3.24 -3.23 12.65
N LEU A 122 2.58 -3.97 13.55
CA LEU A 122 1.35 -4.70 13.26
C LEU A 122 0.23 -3.75 12.80
N LEU A 123 0.02 -2.67 13.54
CA LEU A 123 -1.02 -1.68 13.21
C LEU A 123 -0.77 -1.04 11.84
N GLU A 124 0.49 -0.69 11.55
CA GLU A 124 0.85 -0.12 10.26
C GLU A 124 0.66 -1.13 9.11
N ALA A 125 1.04 -2.39 9.30
CA ALA A 125 0.82 -3.44 8.31
C ALA A 125 -0.68 -3.68 8.04
N GLN A 126 -1.51 -3.70 9.07
CA GLN A 126 -2.97 -3.82 8.93
C GLN A 126 -3.57 -2.63 8.18
N LYS A 127 -3.14 -1.40 8.48
CA LYS A 127 -3.57 -0.18 7.79
C LYS A 127 -3.24 -0.23 6.30
N GLN A 128 -2.02 -0.62 5.95
CA GLN A 128 -1.58 -0.74 4.55
C GLN A 128 -2.34 -1.86 3.83
N HIS A 129 -2.58 -2.99 4.49
CA HIS A 129 -3.39 -4.07 3.94
C HIS A 129 -4.81 -3.60 3.58
N VAL A 130 -5.50 -2.91 4.51
CA VAL A 130 -6.84 -2.36 4.27
C VAL A 130 -6.83 -1.32 3.15
N ALA A 131 -5.81 -0.44 3.11
CA ALA A 131 -5.65 0.55 2.05
C ALA A 131 -5.45 -0.11 0.68
N ALA A 132 -4.62 -1.16 0.59
CA ALA A 132 -4.39 -1.93 -0.63
C ALA A 132 -5.67 -2.63 -1.11
N GLN A 133 -6.44 -3.24 -0.21
CA GLN A 133 -7.75 -3.84 -0.53
C GLN A 133 -8.75 -2.80 -1.03
N ALA A 134 -8.82 -1.63 -0.39
CA ALA A 134 -9.69 -0.54 -0.82
C ALA A 134 -9.29 0.01 -2.20
N ALA A 135 -8.00 0.10 -2.49
CA ALA A 135 -7.49 0.50 -3.80
C ALA A 135 -7.83 -0.55 -4.87
N ALA A 136 -7.64 -1.84 -4.57
CA ALA A 136 -7.98 -2.94 -5.46
C ALA A 136 -9.48 -2.99 -5.76
N SER A 137 -10.34 -2.84 -4.75
CA SER A 137 -11.79 -2.81 -4.93
C SER A 137 -12.27 -1.58 -5.71
N ARG A 138 -11.61 -0.43 -5.57
CA ARG A 138 -11.87 0.75 -6.42
C ARG A 138 -11.47 0.51 -7.87
N ALA A 139 -10.34 -0.14 -8.10
CA ALA A 139 -9.86 -0.46 -9.44
C ALA A 139 -10.73 -1.52 -10.14
N ALA A 140 -11.25 -2.48 -9.37
CA ALA A 140 -12.12 -3.55 -9.86
C ALA A 140 -13.58 -3.12 -10.10
N ARG A 141 -14.00 -1.94 -9.61
CA ARG A 141 -15.35 -1.44 -9.90
C ARG A 141 -15.50 -1.20 -11.40
N PRO A 142 -16.51 -1.79 -12.04
CA PRO A 142 -16.78 -1.50 -13.42
C PRO A 142 -16.98 0.01 -13.58
N ARG A 143 -16.37 0.57 -14.59
CA ARG A 143 -16.57 1.99 -14.95
C ARG A 143 -17.95 2.08 -15.59
N GLU A 144 -18.97 2.33 -14.78
CA GLU A 144 -20.31 2.56 -15.30
C GLU A 144 -20.30 3.75 -16.26
N THR A 145 -20.83 3.55 -17.44
CA THR A 145 -21.12 4.65 -18.37
C THR A 145 -22.27 5.48 -17.81
N LEU A 146 -22.34 6.75 -18.22
CA LEU A 146 -23.48 7.61 -17.82
C LEU A 146 -24.81 6.95 -18.19
N ALA A 147 -24.87 6.26 -19.33
CA ALA A 147 -26.07 5.56 -19.81
C ALA A 147 -26.45 4.38 -18.91
N GLU A 148 -25.48 3.61 -18.41
CA GLU A 148 -25.73 2.51 -17.46
C GLU A 148 -26.18 3.03 -16.11
N TYR A 149 -25.54 4.10 -15.61
CA TYR A 149 -25.94 4.76 -14.37
C TYR A 149 -27.37 5.30 -14.43
N VAL A 150 -27.73 6.00 -15.52
CA VAL A 150 -29.08 6.51 -15.78
C VAL A 150 -30.09 5.38 -15.79
N ARG A 151 -29.79 4.27 -16.45
CA ARG A 151 -30.67 3.08 -16.55
C ARG A 151 -30.84 2.37 -15.20
N ALA A 152 -29.77 2.32 -14.39
CA ALA A 152 -29.81 1.69 -13.06
C ALA A 152 -30.54 2.54 -12.01
N HIS A 153 -30.61 3.88 -12.20
CA HIS A 153 -31.19 4.81 -11.22
C HIS A 153 -32.27 5.71 -11.82
N PRO A 154 -33.36 5.15 -12.35
CA PRO A 154 -34.38 5.92 -13.06
C PRO A 154 -35.07 7.00 -12.20
N SER A 155 -35.27 6.75 -10.92
CA SER A 155 -35.86 7.71 -9.98
C SER A 155 -34.97 8.94 -9.72
N LEU A 156 -33.66 8.73 -9.58
CA LEU A 156 -32.69 9.81 -9.39
C LEU A 156 -32.53 10.65 -10.66
N THR A 157 -32.51 10.03 -11.82
CA THR A 157 -32.42 10.70 -13.12
C THR A 157 -33.67 11.50 -13.44
N PHE A 158 -34.84 10.97 -13.09
CA PHE A 158 -36.12 11.69 -13.25
C PHE A 158 -36.15 12.94 -12.32
N GLN A 159 -35.82 12.79 -11.04
CA GLN A 159 -35.75 13.92 -10.11
C GLN A 159 -34.73 14.99 -10.56
N PHE A 160 -33.61 14.53 -11.10
CA PHE A 160 -32.57 15.41 -11.58
C PHE A 160 -32.99 16.15 -12.86
N GLY A 161 -33.64 15.43 -13.81
CA GLY A 161 -34.22 16.01 -15.00
C GLY A 161 -35.31 17.02 -14.68
N LEU A 162 -36.19 16.71 -13.72
CA LEU A 162 -37.23 17.62 -13.26
C LEU A 162 -36.67 18.91 -12.64
N ARG A 163 -35.64 18.80 -11.79
CA ARG A 163 -34.95 19.96 -11.22
C ARG A 163 -34.27 20.82 -12.27
N LEU A 164 -33.64 20.21 -13.27
CA LEU A 164 -33.04 20.89 -14.42
C LEU A 164 -34.09 21.64 -15.24
N PHE A 165 -35.23 20.99 -15.50
CA PHE A 165 -36.35 21.56 -16.23
C PHE A 165 -36.97 22.77 -15.49
N LEU A 166 -37.18 22.64 -14.17
CA LEU A 166 -37.70 23.72 -13.34
C LEU A 166 -36.74 24.92 -13.28
N LEU A 167 -35.42 24.66 -13.16
CA LEU A 167 -34.38 25.68 -13.16
C LEU A 167 -34.28 26.39 -14.52
N ALA A 168 -34.36 25.64 -15.61
CA ALA A 168 -34.34 26.20 -16.95
C ALA A 168 -35.57 27.11 -17.20
N ASN A 169 -36.76 26.67 -16.76
CA ASN A 169 -37.97 27.49 -16.84
C ASN A 169 -37.90 28.73 -15.96
N TRP A 170 -37.33 28.62 -14.73
CA TRP A 170 -37.15 29.78 -13.84
C TRP A 170 -36.16 30.80 -14.43
N VAL A 171 -35.06 30.36 -15.00
CA VAL A 171 -34.08 31.23 -15.69
C VAL A 171 -34.76 31.90 -16.92
N MET A 172 -35.56 31.16 -17.66
CA MET A 172 -36.26 31.70 -18.83
C MET A 172 -37.32 32.73 -18.45
N TYR A 173 -37.95 32.61 -17.28
CA TYR A 173 -38.92 33.55 -16.76
C TYR A 173 -38.22 34.83 -16.23
N MET A 174 -37.00 34.72 -15.72
CA MET A 174 -36.24 35.87 -15.19
C MET A 174 -35.50 36.66 -16.28
N LEU A 175 -35.27 36.08 -17.46
CA LEU A 175 -34.66 36.83 -18.58
C LEU A 175 -35.71 37.63 -19.34
N PRO A 176 -35.50 38.96 -19.54
CA PRO A 176 -36.43 39.78 -20.34
C PRO A 176 -36.49 39.22 -21.76
N LEU A 177 -37.70 38.90 -22.20
CA LEU A 177 -38.03 38.18 -23.43
C LEU A 177 -37.47 38.78 -24.73
N GLN A 178 -36.86 39.96 -24.69
CA GLN A 178 -36.36 40.69 -25.87
C GLN A 178 -34.91 40.31 -26.29
N ALA A 179 -34.17 39.60 -25.48
CA ALA A 179 -32.72 39.36 -25.75
C ALA A 179 -32.33 37.86 -25.90
N ALA A 180 -33.19 36.93 -25.60
CA ALA A 180 -32.82 35.52 -25.63
C ALA A 180 -33.08 34.93 -27.02
N SER A 181 -32.09 35.01 -27.93
CA SER A 181 -32.07 34.16 -29.09
C SER A 181 -32.10 32.70 -28.65
N LEU A 182 -32.81 31.83 -29.38
CA LEU A 182 -32.86 30.37 -29.14
C LEU A 182 -31.45 29.77 -28.96
N PHE A 183 -30.45 30.42 -29.50
CA PHE A 183 -29.05 30.08 -29.47
C PHE A 183 -28.39 30.33 -28.08
N ALA A 184 -28.75 31.42 -27.39
CA ALA A 184 -28.25 31.70 -26.04
C ALA A 184 -28.84 30.73 -25.03
N TYR A 185 -30.13 30.34 -25.21
CA TYR A 185 -30.81 29.34 -24.39
C TYR A 185 -30.14 27.96 -24.51
N ARG A 186 -29.85 27.52 -25.74
CA ARG A 186 -29.15 26.25 -25.97
C ARG A 186 -27.77 26.24 -25.29
N ARG A 187 -27.00 27.32 -25.37
CA ARG A 187 -25.70 27.44 -24.70
C ARG A 187 -25.79 27.37 -23.16
N LEU A 188 -26.78 28.03 -22.59
CA LEU A 188 -27.04 27.99 -21.13
C LEU A 188 -27.44 26.59 -20.68
N LEU A 189 -28.32 25.93 -21.44
CA LEU A 189 -28.75 24.55 -21.16
C LEU A 189 -27.57 23.56 -21.21
N TYR A 190 -26.70 23.67 -22.23
CA TYR A 190 -25.51 22.84 -22.32
C TYR A 190 -24.50 23.11 -21.18
N ALA A 191 -24.32 24.36 -20.80
CA ALA A 191 -23.47 24.72 -19.67
C ALA A 191 -24.00 24.14 -18.35
N MET A 192 -25.31 24.18 -18.11
CA MET A 192 -25.94 23.59 -16.94
C MET A 192 -25.85 22.07 -16.92
N ILE A 193 -26.05 21.40 -18.05
CA ILE A 193 -25.84 19.94 -18.18
C ILE A 193 -24.40 19.59 -17.85
N PHE A 194 -23.45 20.37 -18.36
CA PHE A 194 -22.02 20.17 -18.12
C PHE A 194 -21.64 20.36 -16.64
N VAL A 195 -22.10 21.42 -16.00
CA VAL A 195 -21.83 21.70 -14.57
C VAL A 195 -22.42 20.61 -13.68
N ASN A 196 -23.62 20.13 -14.00
CA ASN A 196 -24.26 19.05 -13.25
C ASN A 196 -23.61 17.70 -13.51
N ALA A 197 -23.13 17.43 -14.72
CA ALA A 197 -22.32 16.26 -15.04
C ALA A 197 -20.98 16.25 -14.27
N LEU A 198 -20.34 17.41 -14.13
CA LEU A 198 -19.14 17.58 -13.29
C LEU A 198 -19.44 17.35 -11.80
N GLY A 199 -20.59 17.80 -11.31
CA GLY A 199 -21.04 17.57 -9.94
C GLY A 199 -21.30 16.08 -9.64
N LEU A 200 -21.89 15.36 -10.60
CA LEU A 200 -22.04 13.90 -10.55
C LEU A 200 -20.69 13.18 -10.60
N TYR A 201 -19.79 13.65 -11.45
CA TYR A 201 -18.42 13.12 -11.55
C TYR A 201 -17.64 13.29 -10.23
N GLY A 202 -17.76 14.46 -9.58
CA GLY A 202 -17.10 14.72 -8.29
C GLY A 202 -17.61 13.85 -7.13
N ARG A 203 -18.92 13.50 -7.12
CA ARG A 203 -19.53 12.68 -6.05
C ARG A 203 -19.35 11.17 -6.27
N HIS A 204 -19.32 10.70 -7.51
CA HIS A 204 -19.34 9.28 -7.83
C HIS A 204 -18.05 8.78 -8.52
N GLY A 205 -17.08 9.64 -8.75
CA GLY A 205 -15.73 9.35 -9.24
C GLY A 205 -15.70 8.47 -10.49
N ARG A 206 -15.68 9.07 -11.69
CA ARG A 206 -15.41 8.45 -12.99
C ARG A 206 -16.63 7.93 -13.76
N LEU A 207 -17.42 8.86 -14.30
CA LEU A 207 -18.31 8.58 -15.44
C LEU A 207 -17.48 8.66 -16.74
N ARG A 208 -17.52 7.61 -17.58
CA ARG A 208 -16.97 7.68 -18.95
C ARG A 208 -18.03 8.27 -19.86
N PHE A 209 -17.75 9.41 -20.48
CA PHE A 209 -18.51 9.87 -21.63
C PHE A 209 -18.06 9.07 -22.85
N ASN A 210 -18.92 8.24 -23.43
CA ASN A 210 -18.66 7.68 -24.74
C ASN A 210 -18.89 8.78 -25.77
N ALA A 211 -17.84 9.16 -26.47
CA ALA A 211 -17.90 10.19 -27.52
C ALA A 211 -18.73 9.77 -28.75
N GLU A 212 -19.16 8.50 -28.82
CA GLU A 212 -19.93 7.97 -29.96
C GLU A 212 -21.39 8.39 -30.02
N VAL A 213 -21.95 9.01 -28.97
CA VAL A 213 -23.37 9.42 -28.93
C VAL A 213 -23.60 10.81 -29.56
N THR A 214 -22.57 11.53 -29.97
CA THR A 214 -22.69 12.91 -30.44
C THR A 214 -22.69 13.07 -31.98
N THR A 215 -22.70 11.98 -32.75
CA THR A 215 -22.66 12.05 -34.22
C THR A 215 -23.95 11.67 -34.94
N GLU A 216 -25.01 11.34 -34.20
CA GLU A 216 -26.36 11.12 -34.83
C GLU A 216 -27.41 12.04 -34.20
N VAL A 217 -27.40 13.32 -34.55
CA VAL A 217 -28.58 14.21 -34.63
C VAL A 217 -28.28 15.37 -35.58
#